data_61973bab054e3eaeb14e426fcbb31523
#
_entry.id   61973bab054e3eaeb14e426fcbb31523
#
_cell.length_a   1.000
_cell.length_b   1.000
_cell.length_c   1.000
_cell.angle_alpha   90.00
_cell.angle_beta   90.00
_cell.angle_gamma   90.00
#
_symmetry.space_group_name_H-M   'P 1'
#
loop_
_entity.id
_entity.type
_entity.pdbx_description
1 polymer ?
#
loop_
_entity_poly.entity_id
_entity_poly.type
_entity_poly.pdbx_seq_one_letter_code
_entity_poly.pdbx_strand_id
1 'polypeptide(L)'
;MSKKKEIISLIIGFLAAFLLFSVIRHRILLAGEKDMLTPPGRMVDVAGHKMHVYSVGEGDKTLVLMAASGTVCPSLDFKNLYSGLGDNYRVVVVEKFGYGYSDTVNRSRDIATILSDTRAALSCAGIRGPYILCPHSYSGLEALYWTQTYPDEVEAIIGLDMAFPDAYNYTKGGALVEPYYLVQNGLINLGVGRFFSDDTFLPEGGFLSENEEKIYIALVNRIGNNIDVAKEASAAKDSAEQVASGDKPDIPMLLFLSEKKLDGSNELWKKVACDYAEGLDAVQFVELDCGHYVHHFEYERISKDMKEFIEGLGK
;
A
#
# COMPACT_ATOMS: atom_id res chain seq x y z
N MET A 1 -30.00 -41.49 -18.97
CA MET A 1 -28.75 -40.62 -18.94
C MET A 1 -27.56 -41.53 -18.73
N SER A 2 -26.37 -41.28 -19.33
CA SER A 2 -25.23 -42.14 -19.03
C SER A 2 -24.76 -41.86 -17.59
N LYS A 3 -24.27 -42.87 -16.85
CA LYS A 3 -23.72 -42.74 -15.49
C LYS A 3 -22.73 -41.56 -15.37
N LYS A 4 -21.98 -41.28 -16.45
CA LYS A 4 -21.05 -40.11 -16.51
C LYS A 4 -21.79 -38.78 -16.42
N LYS A 5 -22.95 -38.64 -17.08
CA LYS A 5 -23.76 -37.38 -17.03
C LYS A 5 -24.40 -37.22 -15.64
N GLU A 6 -24.80 -38.26 -14.98
CA GLU A 6 -25.33 -38.22 -13.61
C GLU A 6 -24.28 -37.79 -12.60
N ILE A 7 -23.06 -38.36 -12.68
CA ILE A 7 -21.94 -37.97 -11.83
C ILE A 7 -21.58 -36.48 -12.05
N ILE A 8 -21.48 -36.01 -13.29
CA ILE A 8 -21.20 -34.61 -13.60
C ILE A 8 -22.29 -33.71 -13.01
N SER A 9 -23.58 -34.09 -13.17
CA SER A 9 -24.68 -33.28 -12.59
C SER A 9 -24.62 -33.22 -11.07
N LEU A 10 -24.25 -34.32 -10.39
CA LEU A 10 -24.07 -34.34 -8.94
C LEU A 10 -22.90 -33.46 -8.49
N ILE A 11 -21.77 -33.47 -9.20
CA ILE A 11 -20.61 -32.63 -8.91
C ILE A 11 -21.00 -31.17 -9.08
N ILE A 12 -21.66 -30.80 -10.18
CA ILE A 12 -22.13 -29.43 -10.43
C ILE A 12 -23.10 -28.97 -9.33
N GLY A 13 -24.05 -29.86 -8.95
CA GLY A 13 -25.01 -29.58 -7.88
C GLY A 13 -24.32 -29.34 -6.53
N PHE A 14 -23.33 -30.17 -6.19
CA PHE A 14 -22.53 -30.00 -4.98
C PHE A 14 -21.72 -28.69 -4.98
N LEU A 15 -21.04 -28.36 -6.09
CA LEU A 15 -20.29 -27.12 -6.23
C LEU A 15 -21.21 -25.89 -6.12
N ALA A 16 -22.37 -25.93 -6.76
CA ALA A 16 -23.35 -24.82 -6.65
C ALA A 16 -23.86 -24.65 -5.21
N ALA A 17 -24.18 -25.75 -4.52
CA ALA A 17 -24.60 -25.71 -3.12
C ALA A 17 -23.48 -25.19 -2.20
N PHE A 18 -22.24 -25.61 -2.41
CA PHE A 18 -21.07 -25.12 -1.67
C PHE A 18 -20.85 -23.63 -1.89
N LEU A 19 -20.91 -23.14 -3.13
CA LEU A 19 -20.76 -21.71 -3.42
C LEU A 19 -21.89 -20.89 -2.80
N LEU A 20 -23.13 -21.36 -2.87
CA LEU A 20 -24.26 -20.69 -2.23
C LEU A 20 -24.07 -20.59 -0.70
N PHE A 21 -23.65 -21.69 -0.07
CA PHE A 21 -23.32 -21.71 1.36
C PHE A 21 -22.19 -20.74 1.68
N SER A 22 -21.12 -20.73 0.88
CA SER A 22 -19.98 -19.83 1.04
C SER A 22 -20.41 -18.34 1.00
N VAL A 23 -21.21 -17.96 0.00
CA VAL A 23 -21.73 -16.61 -0.14
C VAL A 23 -22.61 -16.22 1.03
N ILE A 24 -23.55 -17.07 1.44
CA ILE A 24 -24.43 -16.79 2.58
C ILE A 24 -23.61 -16.59 3.86
N ARG A 25 -22.68 -17.53 4.15
CA ARG A 25 -21.78 -17.44 5.30
C ARG A 25 -20.98 -16.13 5.27
N HIS A 26 -20.40 -15.79 4.12
CA HIS A 26 -19.62 -14.58 3.94
C HIS A 26 -20.46 -13.32 4.23
N ARG A 27 -21.68 -13.22 3.71
CA ARG A 27 -22.58 -12.07 3.97
C ARG A 27 -22.97 -11.93 5.44
N ILE A 28 -23.19 -13.04 6.14
CA ILE A 28 -23.48 -13.04 7.57
C ILE A 28 -22.28 -12.51 8.35
N LEU A 29 -21.08 -13.01 8.04
CA LEU A 29 -19.85 -12.57 8.70
C LEU A 29 -19.54 -11.10 8.42
N LEU A 30 -19.66 -10.61 7.18
CA LEU A 30 -19.49 -9.19 6.84
C LEU A 30 -20.45 -8.27 7.64
N ALA A 31 -21.67 -8.74 7.89
CA ALA A 31 -22.63 -7.99 8.69
C ALA A 31 -22.22 -7.94 10.17
N GLY A 32 -21.72 -9.06 10.72
CA GLY A 32 -21.24 -9.12 12.11
C GLY A 32 -19.92 -8.37 12.34
N GLU A 33 -19.08 -8.23 11.32
CA GLU A 33 -17.80 -7.51 11.38
C GLU A 33 -17.95 -5.99 11.30
N LYS A 34 -19.12 -5.47 10.94
CA LYS A 34 -19.32 -4.04 10.66
C LYS A 34 -18.95 -3.14 11.85
N ASP A 35 -19.32 -3.53 13.05
CA ASP A 35 -19.16 -2.69 14.26
C ASP A 35 -17.69 -2.61 14.71
N MET A 36 -16.85 -3.58 14.34
CA MET A 36 -15.41 -3.54 14.63
C MET A 36 -14.64 -2.64 13.65
N LEU A 37 -15.21 -2.33 12.49
CA LEU A 37 -14.56 -1.53 11.43
C LEU A 37 -14.82 -0.02 11.62
N THR A 38 -14.59 0.48 12.84
CA THR A 38 -14.64 1.92 13.10
C THR A 38 -13.28 2.54 12.72
N PRO A 39 -13.25 3.52 11.79
CA PRO A 39 -11.98 4.16 11.39
C PRO A 39 -11.30 4.83 12.59
N PRO A 40 -10.03 4.55 12.89
CA PRO A 40 -9.31 5.14 14.02
C PRO A 40 -8.89 6.60 13.79
N GLY A 41 -8.96 7.08 12.54
CA GLY A 41 -8.57 8.43 12.12
C GLY A 41 -9.75 9.29 11.72
N ARG A 42 -9.53 10.14 10.72
CA ARG A 42 -10.55 11.05 10.18
C ARG A 42 -11.01 10.60 8.81
N MET A 43 -12.34 10.56 8.61
CA MET A 43 -12.93 10.40 7.29
C MET A 43 -13.14 11.78 6.67
N VAL A 44 -12.49 12.05 5.55
CA VAL A 44 -12.58 13.32 4.82
C VAL A 44 -13.30 13.13 3.49
N ASP A 45 -13.90 14.20 2.97
CA ASP A 45 -14.56 14.18 1.67
C ASP A 45 -13.57 14.52 0.55
N VAL A 46 -13.36 13.59 -0.37
CA VAL A 46 -12.54 13.77 -1.56
C VAL A 46 -13.35 13.37 -2.78
N ALA A 47 -13.56 14.30 -3.70
CA ALA A 47 -14.33 14.08 -4.93
C ALA A 47 -15.73 13.44 -4.70
N GLY A 48 -16.38 13.75 -3.57
CA GLY A 48 -17.72 13.26 -3.20
C GLY A 48 -17.73 11.87 -2.56
N HIS A 49 -16.57 11.34 -2.19
CA HIS A 49 -16.38 10.05 -1.53
C HIS A 49 -15.58 10.22 -0.23
N LYS A 50 -15.63 9.22 0.65
CA LYS A 50 -14.91 9.23 1.92
C LYS A 50 -13.53 8.61 1.79
N MET A 51 -12.51 9.34 2.23
CA MET A 51 -11.14 8.88 2.32
C MET A 51 -10.67 8.95 3.77
N HIS A 52 -9.99 7.91 4.23
CA HIS A 52 -9.48 7.83 5.59
C HIS A 52 -8.08 8.43 5.68
N VAL A 53 -7.89 9.28 6.67
CA VAL A 53 -6.58 9.87 7.03
C VAL A 53 -6.31 9.54 8.49
N TYR A 54 -5.33 8.72 8.74
CA TYR A 54 -4.81 8.43 10.07
C TYR A 54 -3.66 9.37 10.39
N SER A 55 -3.62 9.92 11.59
CA SER A 55 -2.52 10.78 12.04
C SER A 55 -2.22 10.55 13.50
N VAL A 56 -0.94 10.49 13.85
CA VAL A 56 -0.42 10.33 15.20
C VAL A 56 0.78 11.24 15.42
N GLY A 57 0.97 11.70 16.65
CA GLY A 57 1.99 12.68 17.01
C GLY A 57 1.67 14.12 16.57
N GLU A 58 2.37 15.10 17.14
CA GLU A 58 2.11 16.53 16.95
C GLU A 58 3.38 17.35 16.65
N GLY A 59 4.48 16.67 16.25
CA GLY A 59 5.73 17.34 15.91
C GLY A 59 5.64 18.26 14.70
N ASP A 60 6.61 19.15 14.56
CA ASP A 60 6.65 20.16 13.48
C ASP A 60 6.90 19.54 12.10
N LYS A 61 7.64 18.45 12.02
CA LYS A 61 7.87 17.72 10.77
C LYS A 61 6.72 16.74 10.50
N THR A 62 6.17 16.78 9.30
CA THR A 62 5.10 15.90 8.87
C THR A 62 5.63 14.79 7.95
N LEU A 63 5.57 13.55 8.42
CA LEU A 63 5.94 12.34 7.67
C LEU A 63 4.68 11.74 7.05
N VAL A 64 4.66 11.55 5.75
CA VAL A 64 3.56 10.88 5.04
C VAL A 64 4.00 9.47 4.67
N LEU A 65 3.53 8.47 5.41
CA LEU A 65 3.77 7.06 5.11
C LEU A 65 2.85 6.62 3.97
N MET A 66 3.44 6.15 2.89
CA MET A 66 2.76 5.86 1.64
C MET A 66 2.84 4.36 1.33
N ALA A 67 1.69 3.69 1.31
CA ALA A 67 1.62 2.23 1.22
C ALA A 67 1.88 1.69 -0.19
N ALA A 68 2.41 0.48 -0.23
CA ALA A 68 2.53 -0.32 -1.45
C ALA A 68 1.19 -0.55 -2.14
N SER A 69 1.23 -0.87 -3.43
CA SER A 69 0.03 -1.31 -4.15
C SER A 69 -0.52 -2.61 -3.55
N GLY A 70 -1.81 -2.62 -3.25
CA GLY A 70 -2.51 -3.79 -2.69
C GLY A 70 -2.42 -3.96 -1.18
N THR A 71 -1.73 -3.08 -0.43
CA THR A 71 -1.75 -3.08 1.04
C THR A 71 -3.18 -2.87 1.55
N VAL A 72 -3.74 -3.87 2.23
CA VAL A 72 -5.16 -3.86 2.61
C VAL A 72 -5.49 -2.75 3.59
N CYS A 73 -4.68 -2.57 4.64
CA CYS A 73 -4.91 -1.57 5.69
C CYS A 73 -3.60 -0.83 6.02
N PRO A 74 -3.29 0.26 5.29
CA PRO A 74 -2.05 1.02 5.47
C PRO A 74 -1.81 1.52 6.89
N SER A 75 -2.85 1.96 7.59
CA SER A 75 -2.71 2.44 8.97
C SER A 75 -2.28 1.36 9.95
N LEU A 76 -2.65 0.09 9.73
CA LEU A 76 -2.15 -1.04 10.50
C LEU A 76 -0.79 -1.55 10.00
N ASP A 77 -0.55 -1.50 8.69
CA ASP A 77 0.67 -1.95 8.05
C ASP A 77 1.91 -1.20 8.58
N PHE A 78 1.80 0.12 8.77
CA PHE A 78 2.87 0.96 9.29
C PHE A 78 2.94 1.08 10.81
N LYS A 79 2.14 0.31 11.56
CA LYS A 79 2.00 0.46 13.02
C LYS A 79 3.32 0.44 13.76
N ASN A 80 4.18 -0.53 13.48
CA ASN A 80 5.47 -0.64 14.13
C ASN A 80 6.35 0.58 13.86
N LEU A 81 6.40 1.02 12.61
CA LEU A 81 7.23 2.14 12.21
C LEU A 81 6.83 3.45 12.91
N TYR A 82 5.53 3.82 12.85
CA TYR A 82 5.12 5.06 13.51
C TYR A 82 5.20 4.98 15.04
N SER A 83 5.01 3.79 15.62
CA SER A 83 5.23 3.58 17.07
C SER A 83 6.71 3.78 17.45
N GLY A 84 7.64 3.38 16.59
CA GLY A 84 9.07 3.57 16.77
C GLY A 84 9.50 5.05 16.63
N LEU A 85 8.80 5.85 15.84
CA LEU A 85 9.09 7.28 15.66
C LEU A 85 8.70 8.13 16.88
N GLY A 86 7.66 7.73 17.61
CA GLY A 86 7.15 8.45 18.78
C GLY A 86 6.46 9.77 18.44
N ASP A 87 6.22 10.60 19.46
CA ASP A 87 5.42 11.83 19.33
C ASP A 87 6.20 13.03 18.79
N ASN A 88 7.49 12.89 18.47
CA ASN A 88 8.35 13.99 18.00
C ASN A 88 8.03 14.45 16.57
N TYR A 89 7.26 13.67 15.84
CA TYR A 89 6.86 13.90 14.46
C TYR A 89 5.34 13.80 14.34
N ARG A 90 4.77 14.53 13.37
CA ARG A 90 3.43 14.23 12.92
C ARG A 90 3.52 13.15 11.84
N VAL A 91 3.10 11.94 12.15
CA VAL A 91 3.05 10.85 11.17
C VAL A 91 1.64 10.73 10.62
N VAL A 92 1.53 10.66 9.30
CA VAL A 92 0.26 10.61 8.57
C VAL A 92 0.26 9.42 7.62
N VAL A 93 -0.85 8.68 7.60
CA VAL A 93 -1.14 7.64 6.62
C VAL A 93 -2.42 8.04 5.89
N VAL A 94 -2.35 8.24 4.58
CA VAL A 94 -3.54 8.41 3.74
C VAL A 94 -3.88 7.05 3.13
N GLU A 95 -5.03 6.51 3.49
CA GLU A 95 -5.53 5.30 2.86
C GLU A 95 -6.22 5.68 1.55
N LYS A 96 -5.57 5.38 0.44
CA LYS A 96 -6.08 5.66 -0.91
C LYS A 96 -7.47 5.05 -1.11
N PHE A 97 -8.23 5.51 -2.08
CA PHE A 97 -9.48 4.84 -2.45
C PHE A 97 -9.25 3.36 -2.73
N GLY A 98 -10.10 2.51 -2.19
CA GLY A 98 -9.97 1.06 -2.22
C GLY A 98 -9.06 0.45 -1.15
N TYR A 99 -8.51 1.24 -0.24
CA TYR A 99 -7.63 0.81 0.84
C TYR A 99 -8.25 1.08 2.21
N GLY A 100 -7.99 0.21 3.17
CA GLY A 100 -8.39 0.36 4.56
C GLY A 100 -9.86 0.70 4.74
N TYR A 101 -10.09 1.85 5.35
CA TYR A 101 -11.43 2.36 5.64
C TYR A 101 -11.97 3.32 4.56
N SER A 102 -11.19 3.59 3.50
CA SER A 102 -11.62 4.47 2.40
C SER A 102 -12.63 3.79 1.49
N ASP A 103 -13.48 4.60 0.84
CA ASP A 103 -14.43 4.10 -0.15
C ASP A 103 -13.74 3.42 -1.34
N THR A 104 -14.43 2.47 -1.96
CA THR A 104 -14.08 1.93 -3.27
C THR A 104 -14.89 2.70 -4.31
N VAL A 105 -14.22 3.34 -5.29
CA VAL A 105 -14.85 4.36 -6.14
C VAL A 105 -14.87 4.05 -7.63
N ASN A 106 -14.12 3.05 -8.11
CA ASN A 106 -14.08 2.65 -9.53
C ASN A 106 -13.81 3.81 -10.52
N ARG A 107 -12.88 4.70 -10.19
CA ARG A 107 -12.43 5.79 -11.07
C ARG A 107 -11.03 5.53 -11.61
N SER A 108 -10.45 6.44 -12.39
CA SER A 108 -9.05 6.32 -12.82
C SER A 108 -8.10 6.20 -11.62
N ARG A 109 -7.08 5.36 -11.78
CA ARG A 109 -6.00 5.15 -10.79
C ARG A 109 -4.64 5.38 -11.43
N ASP A 110 -4.56 6.31 -12.41
CA ASP A 110 -3.30 6.86 -12.88
C ASP A 110 -2.64 7.68 -11.76
N ILE A 111 -1.32 7.86 -11.86
CA ILE A 111 -0.51 8.47 -10.80
C ILE A 111 -0.93 9.91 -10.50
N ALA A 112 -1.37 10.67 -11.49
CA ALA A 112 -1.81 12.05 -11.32
C ALA A 112 -3.14 12.12 -10.54
N THR A 113 -4.07 11.19 -10.82
CA THR A 113 -5.34 11.08 -10.08
C THR A 113 -5.08 10.64 -8.64
N ILE A 114 -4.22 9.65 -8.41
CA ILE A 114 -3.85 9.19 -7.06
C ILE A 114 -3.24 10.34 -6.25
N LEU A 115 -2.28 11.07 -6.83
CA LEU A 115 -1.66 12.22 -6.18
C LEU A 115 -2.66 13.32 -5.85
N SER A 116 -3.55 13.66 -6.80
CA SER A 116 -4.59 14.66 -6.60
C SER A 116 -5.52 14.30 -5.43
N ASP A 117 -5.94 13.03 -5.35
CA ASP A 117 -6.80 12.53 -4.28
C ASP A 117 -6.08 12.58 -2.92
N THR A 118 -4.81 12.15 -2.86
CA THR A 118 -3.99 12.15 -1.65
C THR A 118 -3.78 13.57 -1.11
N ARG A 119 -3.42 14.53 -1.99
CA ARG A 119 -3.26 15.94 -1.62
C ARG A 119 -4.57 16.56 -1.14
N ALA A 120 -5.69 16.25 -1.80
CA ALA A 120 -7.01 16.70 -1.37
C ALA A 120 -7.37 16.15 0.02
N ALA A 121 -7.08 14.87 0.29
CA ALA A 121 -7.32 14.26 1.59
C ALA A 121 -6.52 14.94 2.71
N LEU A 122 -5.23 15.18 2.51
CA LEU A 122 -4.38 15.91 3.45
C LEU A 122 -4.91 17.34 3.70
N SER A 123 -5.26 18.05 2.64
CA SER A 123 -5.83 19.41 2.76
C SER A 123 -7.14 19.41 3.54
N CYS A 124 -8.06 18.50 3.24
CA CYS A 124 -9.34 18.35 3.97
C CYS A 124 -9.14 17.92 5.43
N ALA A 125 -8.07 17.19 5.73
CA ALA A 125 -7.68 16.87 7.10
C ALA A 125 -7.00 18.02 7.82
N GLY A 126 -6.69 19.13 7.14
CA GLY A 126 -5.98 20.30 7.70
C GLY A 126 -4.48 20.07 7.88
N ILE A 127 -3.92 19.08 7.20
CA ILE A 127 -2.49 18.73 7.24
C ILE A 127 -1.78 19.42 6.09
N ARG A 128 -0.70 20.14 6.40
CA ARG A 128 0.03 20.96 5.43
C ARG A 128 1.50 20.58 5.41
N GLY A 129 2.11 20.72 4.23
CA GLY A 129 3.55 20.55 4.03
C GLY A 129 4.40 21.74 4.54
N PRO A 130 5.71 21.72 4.31
CA PRO A 130 6.36 20.67 3.51
C PRO A 130 6.35 19.30 4.19
N TYR A 131 6.33 18.24 3.36
CA TYR A 131 6.24 16.84 3.81
C TYR A 131 7.57 16.13 3.66
N ILE A 132 7.84 15.18 4.54
CA ILE A 132 8.81 14.11 4.32
C ILE A 132 8.00 12.91 3.83
N LEU A 133 8.18 12.53 2.57
CA LEU A 133 7.46 11.40 1.99
C LEU A 133 8.17 10.10 2.32
N CYS A 134 7.42 9.12 2.83
CA CYS A 134 7.97 7.83 3.23
C CYS A 134 7.29 6.70 2.41
N PRO A 135 7.64 6.55 1.12
CA PRO A 135 7.03 5.57 0.25
C PRO A 135 7.56 4.17 0.48
N HIS A 136 6.64 3.18 0.44
CA HIS A 136 6.95 1.77 0.34
C HIS A 136 6.58 1.23 -1.04
N SER A 137 7.50 0.49 -1.68
CA SER A 137 7.23 -0.21 -2.95
C SER A 137 6.67 0.72 -4.04
N TYR A 138 5.53 0.40 -4.64
CA TYR A 138 4.87 1.15 -5.73
C TYR A 138 4.74 2.65 -5.42
N SER A 139 4.46 3.03 -4.18
CA SER A 139 4.32 4.44 -3.83
C SER A 139 5.62 5.26 -3.96
N GLY A 140 6.74 4.62 -4.26
CA GLY A 140 7.95 5.29 -4.73
C GLY A 140 7.69 6.12 -5.99
N LEU A 141 6.92 5.58 -6.93
CA LEU A 141 6.50 6.35 -8.12
C LEU A 141 5.63 7.56 -7.73
N GLU A 142 4.71 7.37 -6.77
CA GLU A 142 3.83 8.44 -6.29
C GLU A 142 4.66 9.57 -5.63
N ALA A 143 5.65 9.22 -4.80
CA ALA A 143 6.51 10.20 -4.14
C ALA A 143 7.39 10.95 -5.13
N LEU A 144 7.99 10.27 -6.11
CA LEU A 144 8.77 10.90 -7.16
C LEU A 144 7.91 11.84 -8.01
N TYR A 145 6.72 11.40 -8.43
CA TYR A 145 5.79 12.23 -9.19
C TYR A 145 5.31 13.45 -8.41
N TRP A 146 5.06 13.28 -7.09
CA TRP A 146 4.71 14.41 -6.22
C TRP A 146 5.81 15.45 -6.18
N THR A 147 7.04 15.02 -5.96
CA THR A 147 8.21 15.92 -5.89
C THR A 147 8.47 16.62 -7.21
N GLN A 148 8.30 15.93 -8.33
CA GLN A 148 8.42 16.52 -9.68
C GLN A 148 7.35 17.58 -9.95
N THR A 149 6.12 17.35 -9.49
CA THR A 149 4.96 18.19 -9.81
C THR A 149 4.79 19.35 -8.84
N TYR A 150 5.13 19.14 -7.56
CA TYR A 150 4.97 20.09 -6.47
C TYR A 150 6.21 20.11 -5.57
N PRO A 151 7.37 20.55 -6.08
CA PRO A 151 8.65 20.48 -5.34
C PRO A 151 8.62 21.24 -4.01
N ASP A 152 7.93 22.35 -3.93
CA ASP A 152 7.82 23.16 -2.70
C ASP A 152 7.03 22.47 -1.57
N GLU A 153 6.31 21.37 -1.88
CA GLU A 153 5.56 20.61 -0.88
C GLU A 153 6.38 19.48 -0.25
N VAL A 154 7.56 19.14 -0.80
CA VAL A 154 8.34 17.96 -0.38
C VAL A 154 9.72 18.39 0.09
N GLU A 155 10.02 18.11 1.35
CA GLU A 155 11.31 18.43 1.96
C GLU A 155 12.36 17.32 1.73
N ALA A 156 11.94 16.05 1.80
CA ALA A 156 12.80 14.89 1.64
C ALA A 156 11.99 13.64 1.29
N ILE A 157 12.66 12.60 0.79
CA ILE A 157 12.10 11.26 0.60
C ILE A 157 12.84 10.26 1.51
N ILE A 158 12.10 9.42 2.24
CA ILE A 158 12.63 8.29 2.99
C ILE A 158 12.02 7.01 2.40
N GLY A 159 12.71 6.39 1.46
CA GLY A 159 12.23 5.22 0.72
C GLY A 159 12.34 3.94 1.52
N LEU A 160 11.22 3.26 1.73
CA LEU A 160 11.13 1.96 2.39
C LEU A 160 11.08 0.86 1.32
N ASP A 161 12.21 0.44 0.82
CA ASP A 161 12.34 -0.46 -0.35
C ASP A 161 11.43 -0.02 -1.52
N MET A 162 11.48 1.28 -1.83
CA MET A 162 10.59 1.95 -2.78
C MET A 162 10.90 1.58 -4.23
N ALA A 163 9.90 1.65 -5.08
CA ALA A 163 10.03 1.45 -6.51
C ALA A 163 10.56 2.70 -7.21
N PHE A 164 11.38 2.47 -8.23
CA PHE A 164 11.82 3.46 -9.20
C PHE A 164 11.28 3.12 -10.59
N PRO A 165 11.17 4.08 -11.53
CA PRO A 165 10.55 3.85 -12.84
C PRO A 165 11.12 2.65 -13.58
N ASP A 166 12.44 2.48 -13.61
CA ASP A 166 13.10 1.44 -14.36
C ASP A 166 12.82 0.02 -13.87
N ALA A 167 12.33 -0.15 -12.64
CA ALA A 167 11.88 -1.45 -12.14
C ALA A 167 10.73 -2.02 -12.99
N TYR A 168 9.92 -1.17 -13.60
CA TYR A 168 8.77 -1.55 -14.42
C TYR A 168 9.13 -1.93 -15.85
N ASN A 169 10.34 -1.67 -16.32
CA ASN A 169 10.85 -2.16 -17.61
C ASN A 169 10.96 -3.68 -17.64
N TYR A 170 11.11 -4.31 -16.50
CA TYR A 170 11.27 -5.76 -16.33
C TYR A 170 9.96 -6.46 -15.92
N THR A 171 8.90 -5.73 -15.63
CA THR A 171 7.61 -6.32 -15.28
C THR A 171 6.81 -6.68 -16.52
N LYS A 172 6.20 -7.87 -16.49
CA LYS A 172 5.22 -8.26 -17.51
C LYS A 172 3.89 -7.57 -17.18
N GLY A 173 3.83 -6.26 -17.36
CA GLY A 173 2.57 -5.53 -17.34
C GLY A 173 1.68 -5.93 -18.52
N GLY A 174 0.42 -5.57 -18.48
CA GLY A 174 -0.44 -5.74 -19.65
C GLY A 174 -1.90 -6.01 -19.32
N ALA A 175 -2.68 -6.27 -20.37
CA ALA A 175 -4.14 -6.41 -20.35
C ALA A 175 -4.70 -7.51 -19.42
N LEU A 176 -3.85 -8.37 -18.83
CA LEU A 176 -4.27 -9.43 -17.91
C LEU A 176 -4.12 -9.07 -16.42
N VAL A 177 -3.48 -7.93 -16.09
CA VAL A 177 -3.27 -7.52 -14.69
C VAL A 177 -4.60 -7.21 -14.01
N GLU A 178 -5.40 -6.31 -14.57
CA GLU A 178 -6.71 -5.96 -14.01
C GLU A 178 -7.64 -7.19 -13.92
N PRO A 179 -7.85 -8.00 -14.98
CA PRO A 179 -8.63 -9.24 -14.88
C PRO A 179 -8.14 -10.20 -13.79
N TYR A 180 -6.84 -10.33 -13.57
CA TYR A 180 -6.29 -11.19 -12.52
C TYR A 180 -6.76 -10.74 -11.14
N TYR A 181 -6.63 -9.45 -10.81
CA TYR A 181 -7.11 -8.89 -9.55
C TYR A 181 -8.63 -9.04 -9.39
N LEU A 182 -9.41 -8.80 -10.47
CA LEU A 182 -10.87 -8.94 -10.44
C LEU A 182 -11.32 -10.38 -10.20
N VAL A 183 -10.60 -11.38 -10.72
CA VAL A 183 -10.88 -12.79 -10.39
C VAL A 183 -10.64 -13.05 -8.91
N GLN A 184 -9.53 -12.57 -8.34
CA GLN A 184 -9.26 -12.71 -6.91
C GLN A 184 -10.32 -12.00 -6.06
N ASN A 185 -10.71 -10.78 -6.42
CA ASN A 185 -11.81 -10.07 -5.77
C ASN A 185 -13.12 -10.86 -5.84
N GLY A 186 -13.41 -11.47 -6.99
CA GLY A 186 -14.56 -12.36 -7.16
C GLY A 186 -14.55 -13.53 -6.17
N LEU A 187 -13.40 -14.19 -5.97
CA LEU A 187 -13.24 -15.25 -4.99
C LEU A 187 -13.44 -14.77 -3.54
N ILE A 188 -12.94 -13.57 -3.22
CA ILE A 188 -13.17 -12.92 -1.92
C ILE A 188 -14.66 -12.67 -1.73
N ASN A 189 -15.36 -12.07 -2.69
CA ASN A 189 -16.79 -11.78 -2.63
C ASN A 189 -17.68 -13.04 -2.56
N LEU A 190 -17.19 -14.16 -3.09
CA LEU A 190 -17.81 -15.47 -2.93
C LEU A 190 -17.52 -16.09 -1.56
N GLY A 191 -16.67 -15.48 -0.74
CA GLY A 191 -16.28 -15.94 0.59
C GLY A 191 -15.33 -17.12 0.59
N VAL A 192 -14.70 -17.44 -0.55
CA VAL A 192 -13.75 -18.55 -0.67
C VAL A 192 -12.54 -18.37 0.23
N GLY A 193 -12.04 -17.10 0.36
CA GLY A 193 -10.93 -16.75 1.25
C GLY A 193 -11.14 -17.19 2.69
N ARG A 194 -12.39 -17.21 3.17
CA ARG A 194 -12.74 -17.56 4.56
C ARG A 194 -12.58 -19.05 4.91
N PHE A 195 -12.16 -19.88 3.97
CA PHE A 195 -11.81 -21.29 4.19
C PHE A 195 -10.30 -21.51 4.32
N PHE A 196 -9.49 -20.47 4.16
CA PHE A 196 -8.06 -20.50 4.41
C PHE A 196 -7.75 -20.02 5.84
N SER A 197 -6.53 -20.31 6.32
CA SER A 197 -6.05 -19.77 7.60
C SER A 197 -5.92 -18.25 7.50
N ASP A 198 -6.29 -17.54 8.58
CA ASP A 198 -6.13 -16.09 8.69
C ASP A 198 -4.66 -15.67 8.54
N ASP A 199 -3.71 -16.48 9.03
CA ASP A 199 -2.27 -16.25 8.89
C ASP A 199 -1.81 -16.07 7.42
N THR A 200 -2.58 -16.62 6.46
CA THR A 200 -2.31 -16.47 5.03
C THR A 200 -2.44 -15.01 4.56
N PHE A 201 -3.20 -14.20 5.26
CA PHE A 201 -3.57 -12.85 4.85
C PHE A 201 -3.00 -11.75 5.76
N LEU A 202 -2.48 -12.12 6.93
CA LEU A 202 -1.91 -11.16 7.87
C LEU A 202 -0.55 -10.64 7.40
N PRO A 203 -0.20 -9.38 7.76
CA PRO A 203 1.15 -8.89 7.56
C PRO A 203 2.18 -9.75 8.29
N GLU A 204 3.32 -9.97 7.65
CA GLU A 204 4.43 -10.68 8.28
C GLU A 204 4.97 -9.91 9.49
N GLY A 205 5.63 -10.62 10.44
CA GLY A 205 6.27 -10.01 11.61
C GLY A 205 5.46 -10.07 12.90
N GLY A 206 4.18 -10.42 12.87
CA GLY A 206 3.36 -10.72 14.07
C GLY A 206 3.22 -9.54 15.04
N PHE A 207 3.15 -8.32 14.54
CA PHE A 207 3.13 -7.08 15.33
C PHE A 207 1.71 -6.56 15.64
N LEU A 208 0.70 -7.12 15.03
CA LEU A 208 -0.69 -6.75 15.30
C LEU A 208 -1.18 -7.41 16.59
N SER A 209 -2.00 -6.72 17.35
CA SER A 209 -2.74 -7.32 18.44
C SER A 209 -3.87 -8.21 17.89
N GLU A 210 -4.36 -9.17 18.70
CA GLU A 210 -5.46 -10.06 18.31
C GLU A 210 -6.69 -9.33 17.76
N ASN A 211 -7.00 -8.15 18.28
CA ASN A 211 -8.11 -7.34 17.79
C ASN A 211 -7.79 -6.70 16.43
N GLU A 212 -6.58 -6.23 16.22
CA GLU A 212 -6.14 -5.64 14.94
C GLU A 212 -6.03 -6.69 13.84
N GLU A 213 -5.61 -7.92 14.18
CA GLU A 213 -5.65 -9.06 13.25
C GLU A 213 -7.07 -9.33 12.76
N LYS A 214 -8.05 -9.37 13.68
CA LYS A 214 -9.47 -9.51 13.32
C LYS A 214 -9.96 -8.39 12.41
N ILE A 215 -9.59 -7.14 12.70
CA ILE A 215 -9.90 -5.99 11.85
C ILE A 215 -9.27 -6.13 10.47
N TYR A 216 -7.99 -6.50 10.41
CA TYR A 216 -7.27 -6.68 9.16
C TYR A 216 -7.92 -7.75 8.29
N ILE A 217 -8.24 -8.92 8.86
CA ILE A 217 -8.93 -10.01 8.15
C ILE A 217 -10.33 -9.61 7.70
N ALA A 218 -11.06 -8.83 8.51
CA ALA A 218 -12.37 -8.31 8.10
C ALA A 218 -12.24 -7.36 6.90
N LEU A 219 -11.20 -6.51 6.85
CA LEU A 219 -10.90 -5.64 5.72
C LEU A 219 -10.47 -6.44 4.48
N VAL A 220 -9.60 -7.45 4.61
CA VAL A 220 -9.25 -8.38 3.51
C VAL A 220 -10.50 -8.93 2.85
N ASN A 221 -11.44 -9.42 3.66
CA ASN A 221 -12.67 -10.03 3.19
C ASN A 221 -13.70 -9.02 2.64
N ARG A 222 -13.55 -7.73 2.93
CA ARG A 222 -14.45 -6.67 2.48
C ARG A 222 -13.95 -5.98 1.21
N ILE A 223 -12.67 -5.64 1.16
CA ILE A 223 -12.09 -4.77 0.12
C ILE A 223 -10.90 -5.37 -0.61
N GLY A 224 -10.43 -6.55 -0.24
CA GLY A 224 -9.22 -7.15 -0.84
C GLY A 224 -9.31 -7.23 -2.37
N ASN A 225 -8.24 -6.81 -3.04
CA ASN A 225 -8.09 -6.82 -4.49
C ASN A 225 -9.26 -6.19 -5.28
N ASN A 226 -9.87 -5.14 -4.71
CA ASN A 226 -11.01 -4.47 -5.32
C ASN A 226 -10.64 -3.75 -6.63
N ILE A 227 -11.64 -3.12 -7.29
CA ILE A 227 -11.46 -2.50 -8.61
C ILE A 227 -10.44 -1.35 -8.61
N ASP A 228 -10.31 -0.59 -7.50
CA ASP A 228 -9.35 0.50 -7.43
C ASP A 228 -7.92 -0.02 -7.38
N VAL A 229 -7.66 -1.08 -6.57
CA VAL A 229 -6.38 -1.78 -6.53
C VAL A 229 -6.04 -2.43 -7.87
N ALA A 230 -7.03 -3.07 -8.52
CA ALA A 230 -6.85 -3.68 -9.84
C ALA A 230 -6.43 -2.66 -10.90
N LYS A 231 -7.06 -1.50 -10.91
CA LYS A 231 -6.73 -0.40 -11.83
C LYS A 231 -5.39 0.25 -11.53
N GLU A 232 -5.04 0.43 -10.26
CA GLU A 232 -3.73 0.93 -9.84
C GLU A 232 -2.61 0.00 -10.34
N ALA A 233 -2.75 -1.30 -10.11
CA ALA A 233 -1.79 -2.29 -10.58
C ALA A 233 -1.70 -2.34 -12.12
N SER A 234 -2.82 -2.17 -12.82
CA SER A 234 -2.85 -2.12 -14.29
C SER A 234 -2.18 -0.86 -14.84
N ALA A 235 -2.31 0.28 -14.15
CA ALA A 235 -1.72 1.56 -14.54
C ALA A 235 -0.24 1.70 -14.15
N ALA A 236 0.33 0.74 -13.43
CA ALA A 236 1.66 0.87 -12.82
C ALA A 236 2.78 1.14 -13.85
N LYS A 237 2.72 0.50 -15.02
CA LYS A 237 3.72 0.72 -16.08
C LYS A 237 3.59 2.11 -16.70
N ASP A 238 2.39 2.54 -17.03
CA ASP A 238 2.14 3.88 -17.59
C ASP A 238 2.53 4.96 -16.58
N SER A 239 2.25 4.74 -15.29
CA SER A 239 2.70 5.59 -14.19
C SER A 239 4.22 5.68 -14.09
N ALA A 240 4.92 4.56 -14.24
CA ALA A 240 6.38 4.53 -14.25
C ALA A 240 6.96 5.30 -15.45
N GLU A 241 6.38 5.14 -16.64
CA GLU A 241 6.78 5.86 -17.86
C GLU A 241 6.55 7.38 -17.68
N GLN A 242 5.43 7.78 -17.03
CA GLN A 242 5.15 9.18 -16.74
C GLN A 242 6.18 9.78 -15.78
N VAL A 243 6.54 9.07 -14.70
CA VAL A 243 7.59 9.50 -13.76
C VAL A 243 8.96 9.58 -14.45
N ALA A 244 9.29 8.59 -15.28
CA ALA A 244 10.56 8.56 -16.03
C ALA A 244 10.70 9.73 -17.02
N SER A 245 9.60 10.31 -17.48
CA SER A 245 9.59 11.46 -18.42
C SER A 245 9.88 12.79 -17.75
N GLY A 246 9.80 12.87 -16.41
CA GLY A 246 10.12 14.06 -15.63
C GLY A 246 11.58 14.12 -15.20
N ASP A 247 12.00 15.27 -14.69
CA ASP A 247 13.35 15.44 -14.15
C ASP A 247 13.49 14.69 -12.80
N LYS A 248 14.70 14.17 -12.53
CA LYS A 248 15.01 13.57 -11.24
C LYS A 248 14.94 14.66 -10.14
N PRO A 249 14.19 14.45 -9.05
CA PRO A 249 14.15 15.42 -7.96
C PRO A 249 15.51 15.55 -7.28
N ASP A 250 15.99 16.77 -7.14
CA ASP A 250 17.22 17.07 -6.39
C ASP A 250 16.87 17.50 -4.96
N ILE A 251 16.51 16.50 -4.15
CA ILE A 251 16.18 16.66 -2.74
C ILE A 251 16.85 15.56 -1.91
N PRO A 252 17.05 15.76 -0.60
CA PRO A 252 17.62 14.73 0.25
C PRO A 252 16.81 13.43 0.24
N MET A 253 17.49 12.30 0.07
CA MET A 253 16.86 10.97 0.11
C MET A 253 17.61 10.02 1.05
N LEU A 254 16.86 9.30 1.87
CA LEU A 254 17.33 8.14 2.62
C LEU A 254 16.61 6.90 2.09
N LEU A 255 17.34 5.95 1.53
CA LEU A 255 16.79 4.80 0.83
C LEU A 255 17.14 3.51 1.57
N PHE A 256 16.17 2.88 2.20
CA PHE A 256 16.28 1.55 2.75
C PHE A 256 16.07 0.52 1.65
N LEU A 257 16.97 -0.45 1.53
CA LEU A 257 16.95 -1.50 0.52
C LEU A 257 16.91 -2.88 1.19
N SER A 258 15.97 -3.72 0.80
CA SER A 258 15.87 -5.10 1.28
C SER A 258 16.92 -5.99 0.60
N GLU A 259 17.56 -6.88 1.36
CA GLU A 259 18.51 -7.87 0.82
C GLU A 259 17.86 -9.23 0.50
N LYS A 260 16.69 -9.53 1.07
CA LYS A 260 16.01 -10.81 0.91
C LYS A 260 14.71 -10.66 0.12
N LYS A 261 14.74 -11.00 -1.17
CA LYS A 261 13.52 -11.23 -1.96
C LYS A 261 13.40 -12.70 -2.32
N LEU A 262 12.17 -13.20 -2.25
CA LEU A 262 11.85 -14.62 -2.43
C LEU A 262 12.14 -15.14 -3.85
N ASP A 263 12.28 -14.26 -4.85
CA ASP A 263 12.40 -14.59 -6.27
C ASP A 263 13.75 -14.23 -6.90
N GLY A 264 14.74 -13.82 -6.08
CA GLY A 264 16.05 -13.41 -6.59
C GLY A 264 16.08 -12.05 -7.29
N SER A 265 15.00 -11.25 -7.20
CA SER A 265 14.90 -9.93 -7.84
C SER A 265 15.66 -8.80 -7.10
N ASN A 266 16.29 -9.11 -5.96
CA ASN A 266 16.97 -8.13 -5.11
C ASN A 266 18.08 -7.37 -5.82
N GLU A 267 18.96 -8.07 -6.55
CA GLU A 267 20.06 -7.43 -7.25
C GLU A 267 19.56 -6.42 -8.29
N LEU A 268 18.50 -6.78 -9.02
CA LEU A 268 17.87 -5.88 -9.98
C LEU A 268 17.25 -4.67 -9.30
N TRP A 269 16.52 -4.87 -8.20
CA TRP A 269 15.85 -3.80 -7.45
C TRP A 269 16.85 -2.81 -6.87
N LYS A 270 17.91 -3.33 -6.23
CA LYS A 270 19.03 -2.55 -5.71
C LYS A 270 19.76 -1.81 -6.84
N LYS A 271 20.04 -2.51 -7.95
CA LYS A 271 20.68 -1.89 -9.11
C LYS A 271 19.86 -0.72 -9.63
N VAL A 272 18.55 -0.87 -9.80
CA VAL A 272 17.65 0.19 -10.29
C VAL A 272 17.66 1.39 -9.34
N ALA A 273 17.67 1.17 -8.03
CA ALA A 273 17.76 2.24 -7.04
C ALA A 273 19.11 3.00 -7.13
N CYS A 274 20.23 2.27 -7.26
CA CYS A 274 21.57 2.86 -7.42
C CYS A 274 21.69 3.63 -8.74
N ASP A 275 21.23 3.04 -9.85
CA ASP A 275 21.24 3.70 -11.18
C ASP A 275 20.38 4.97 -11.19
N TYR A 276 19.23 4.96 -10.48
CA TYR A 276 18.40 6.15 -10.35
C TYR A 276 19.10 7.26 -9.58
N ALA A 277 19.80 6.92 -8.51
CA ALA A 277 20.51 7.88 -7.66
C ALA A 277 21.78 8.43 -8.30
N GLU A 278 22.24 7.85 -9.42
CA GLU A 278 23.43 8.34 -10.11
C GLU A 278 23.26 9.81 -10.54
N GLY A 279 24.21 10.65 -10.09
CA GLY A 279 24.21 12.11 -10.34
C GLY A 279 23.36 12.92 -9.35
N LEU A 280 22.80 12.32 -8.30
CA LEU A 280 22.16 13.02 -7.19
C LEU A 280 23.12 13.10 -5.99
N ASP A 281 23.33 14.29 -5.44
CA ASP A 281 24.34 14.54 -4.40
C ASP A 281 23.89 14.15 -2.99
N ALA A 282 22.58 14.13 -2.71
CA ALA A 282 22.04 14.01 -1.34
C ALA A 282 21.27 12.69 -1.12
N VAL A 283 21.81 11.55 -1.61
CA VAL A 283 21.19 10.23 -1.44
C VAL A 283 22.03 9.36 -0.51
N GLN A 284 21.37 8.78 0.49
CA GLN A 284 21.95 7.82 1.43
C GLN A 284 21.26 6.46 1.26
N PHE A 285 22.04 5.37 1.30
CA PHE A 285 21.53 4.01 1.23
C PHE A 285 21.76 3.26 2.53
N VAL A 286 20.76 2.49 2.96
CA VAL A 286 20.84 1.58 4.09
C VAL A 286 20.34 0.21 3.64
N GLU A 287 21.22 -0.79 3.67
CA GLU A 287 20.88 -2.17 3.34
C GLU A 287 20.34 -2.89 4.58
N LEU A 288 19.24 -3.64 4.41
CA LEU A 288 18.54 -4.35 5.48
C LEU A 288 18.42 -5.84 5.15
N ASP A 289 18.89 -6.69 6.06
CA ASP A 289 18.84 -8.16 5.90
C ASP A 289 17.44 -8.73 6.17
N CYS A 290 16.45 -8.22 5.47
CA CYS A 290 15.05 -8.63 5.60
C CYS A 290 14.33 -8.63 4.24
N GLY A 291 13.05 -9.03 4.24
CA GLY A 291 12.18 -9.04 3.07
C GLY A 291 11.70 -7.64 2.66
N HIS A 292 10.92 -7.58 1.57
CA HIS A 292 10.43 -6.37 0.94
C HIS A 292 9.66 -5.41 1.88
N TYR A 293 8.89 -5.94 2.84
CA TYR A 293 8.20 -5.14 3.85
C TYR A 293 9.15 -4.79 5.01
N VAL A 294 10.19 -4.02 4.69
CA VAL A 294 11.29 -3.69 5.61
C VAL A 294 10.79 -3.14 6.96
N HIS A 295 9.72 -2.36 6.96
CA HIS A 295 9.12 -1.73 8.13
C HIS A 295 8.36 -2.69 9.05
N HIS A 296 8.11 -3.94 8.62
CA HIS A 296 7.57 -4.98 9.50
C HIS A 296 8.67 -5.57 10.41
N PHE A 297 9.89 -5.70 9.88
CA PHE A 297 10.97 -6.44 10.52
C PHE A 297 12.02 -5.54 11.17
N GLU A 298 12.44 -4.50 10.47
CA GLU A 298 13.57 -3.64 10.85
C GLU A 298 13.11 -2.24 11.33
N TYR A 299 11.87 -2.12 11.82
CA TYR A 299 11.26 -0.84 12.18
C TYR A 299 12.05 -0.07 13.25
N GLU A 300 12.73 -0.73 14.19
CA GLU A 300 13.54 -0.08 15.23
C GLU A 300 14.76 0.61 14.61
N ARG A 301 15.50 -0.10 13.75
CA ARG A 301 16.63 0.44 13.01
C ARG A 301 16.18 1.55 12.06
N ILE A 302 15.14 1.30 11.27
CA ILE A 302 14.56 2.30 10.35
C ILE A 302 14.16 3.56 11.11
N SER A 303 13.42 3.44 12.21
CA SER A 303 12.99 4.60 13.01
C SER A 303 14.16 5.41 13.54
N LYS A 304 15.24 4.74 13.96
CA LYS A 304 16.46 5.40 14.44
C LYS A 304 17.14 6.16 13.30
N ASP A 305 17.40 5.49 12.18
CA ASP A 305 18.10 6.09 11.05
C ASP A 305 17.28 7.23 10.41
N MET A 306 15.93 7.12 10.39
CA MET A 306 15.03 8.20 9.99
C MET A 306 15.18 9.44 10.89
N LYS A 307 15.23 9.26 12.21
CA LYS A 307 15.42 10.39 13.15
C LYS A 307 16.75 11.11 12.92
N GLU A 308 17.84 10.33 12.78
CA GLU A 308 19.18 10.90 12.51
C GLU A 308 19.20 11.64 11.18
N PHE A 309 18.58 11.11 10.12
CA PHE A 309 18.47 11.77 8.84
C PHE A 309 17.65 13.06 8.91
N ILE A 310 16.47 13.04 9.55
CA ILE A 310 15.59 14.20 9.68
C ILE A 310 16.25 15.33 10.49
N GLU A 311 16.99 15.00 11.55
CA GLU A 311 17.78 15.95 12.34
C GLU A 311 18.93 16.58 11.53
N GLY A 312 19.35 15.92 10.46
CA GLY A 312 20.36 16.43 9.52
C GLY A 312 19.81 17.38 8.46
N LEU A 313 18.49 17.37 8.21
CA LEU A 313 17.87 18.25 7.22
C LEU A 313 17.96 19.71 7.67
N GLY A 314 18.51 20.55 6.81
CA GLY A 314 18.61 22.00 7.05
C GLY A 314 19.86 22.45 7.84
N LYS A 315 20.82 21.54 8.05
CA LYS A 315 22.19 21.91 8.48
C LYS A 315 23.09 22.06 7.27
#